data_a111aa89d20935e2c7969aa4a04764b4
#
_entry.id   a111aa89d20935e2c7969aa4a04764b4
#
_cell.length_a   1.000
_cell.length_b   1.000
_cell.length_c   1.000
_cell.angle_alpha   90.00
_cell.angle_beta   90.00
_cell.angle_gamma   90.00
#
_symmetry.space_group_name_H-M   'P 1'
#
loop_
_entity.id
_entity.type
_entity.pdbx_description
1 polymer ?
#
loop_
_entity_poly.entity_id
_entity_poly.type
_entity_poly.pdbx_seq_one_letter_code
_entity_poly.pdbx_strand_id
1 'polypeptide(L)'
;MDTINENHFYLDKVWVQCEIGSCLKWRLLSSDDAAQVDHSEPWYCYMNTDPWFNNCSVSEEYFPEESEFNKNGFKYVYSEFPIGSLVLVKMRSWPRWPGILCPDPLNGQYVTYDLDGYVESNHVEFLGDPHSRGWVAVKYISRYPSSIKPEQCKRKKKWYKNALEEANKLLAFSPLQRLEMCQLSENGAGVLEDKTEASNDTVVSKRRVRPYLLKYKLKRSIP
;
A
#
# COMPACT_ATOMS: atom_id res chain seq x y z
N MET A 1 0.25 22.23 27.58
CA MET A 1 1.62 21.74 27.77
C MET A 1 1.61 20.27 27.38
N ASP A 2 2.59 19.80 26.62
CA ASP A 2 2.97 18.41 26.31
C ASP A 2 2.57 17.77 24.97
N THR A 3 1.99 18.49 24.01
CA THR A 3 1.82 17.94 22.64
C THR A 3 3.15 17.75 21.86
N ILE A 4 4.22 18.42 22.30
CA ILE A 4 5.55 18.33 21.66
C ILE A 4 6.27 17.03 22.00
N ASN A 5 6.02 16.47 23.20
CA ASN A 5 6.71 15.27 23.67
C ASN A 5 6.15 13.98 23.05
N GLU A 6 4.85 13.93 22.78
CA GLU A 6 4.22 12.73 22.20
C GLU A 6 4.68 12.46 20.75
N ASN A 7 4.92 13.50 19.96
CA ASN A 7 5.38 13.33 18.59
C ASN A 7 6.82 12.82 18.49
N HIS A 8 7.67 13.14 19.47
CA HIS A 8 9.04 12.62 19.54
C HIS A 8 9.09 11.10 19.80
N PHE A 9 8.11 10.55 20.47
CA PHE A 9 8.00 9.12 20.72
C PHE A 9 7.96 8.30 19.42
N TYR A 10 7.37 8.82 18.36
CA TYR A 10 7.21 8.12 17.09
C TYR A 10 8.36 8.31 16.11
N LEU A 11 9.28 9.25 16.35
CA LEU A 11 10.35 9.60 15.39
C LEU A 11 11.25 8.44 15.00
N ASP A 12 11.54 7.56 15.97
CA ASP A 12 12.41 6.40 15.78
C ASP A 12 11.65 5.08 15.75
N LYS A 13 10.36 5.15 15.50
CA LYS A 13 9.47 3.99 15.41
C LYS A 13 9.06 3.73 13.96
N VAL A 14 8.75 2.48 13.69
CA VAL A 14 8.29 2.02 12.38
C VAL A 14 7.01 1.21 12.54
N TRP A 15 6.01 1.56 11.77
CA TRP A 15 4.78 0.79 11.71
C TRP A 15 4.91 -0.34 10.69
N VAL A 16 4.55 -1.56 11.12
CA VAL A 16 4.52 -2.75 10.27
C VAL A 16 3.14 -3.38 10.34
N GLN A 17 2.58 -3.77 9.21
CA GLN A 17 1.27 -4.41 9.15
C GLN A 17 1.40 -5.93 9.19
N CYS A 18 0.58 -6.58 10.02
CA CYS A 18 0.43 -8.04 9.99
C CYS A 18 -0.23 -8.47 8.69
N GLU A 19 0.38 -9.42 7.97
CA GLU A 19 -0.09 -9.87 6.66
C GLU A 19 -1.04 -11.07 6.73
N ILE A 20 -1.47 -11.49 7.91
CA ILE A 20 -2.58 -12.45 8.05
C ILE A 20 -3.87 -11.76 7.58
N GLY A 21 -4.51 -12.29 6.54
CA GLY A 21 -5.70 -11.66 5.93
C GLY A 21 -6.89 -11.45 6.88
N SER A 22 -6.97 -12.18 7.99
CA SER A 22 -7.96 -11.98 9.06
C SER A 22 -7.52 -10.99 10.12
N CYS A 23 -6.25 -10.59 10.16
CA CYS A 23 -5.68 -9.67 11.15
C CYS A 23 -5.50 -8.26 10.57
N LEU A 24 -4.54 -8.06 9.68
CA LEU A 24 -4.19 -6.79 9.03
C LEU A 24 -3.97 -5.62 10.01
N LYS A 25 -3.60 -5.90 11.25
CA LYS A 25 -3.36 -4.90 12.28
C LYS A 25 -1.96 -4.31 12.15
N TRP A 26 -1.85 -3.03 12.48
CA TRP A 26 -0.58 -2.34 12.56
C TRP A 26 0.09 -2.54 13.91
N ARG A 27 1.41 -2.70 13.89
CA ARG A 27 2.27 -2.84 15.06
C ARG A 27 3.42 -1.85 14.98
N LEU A 28 3.73 -1.25 16.12
CA LEU A 28 4.80 -0.27 16.24
C LEU A 28 6.09 -0.97 16.66
N LEU A 29 7.10 -0.93 15.83
CA LEU A 29 8.41 -1.49 16.11
C LEU A 29 9.42 -0.39 16.40
N SER A 30 10.43 -0.71 17.22
CA SER A 30 11.64 0.12 17.31
C SER A 30 12.35 0.16 15.95
N SER A 31 13.22 1.15 15.73
CA SER A 31 14.03 1.18 14.51
C SER A 31 14.93 -0.06 14.37
N ASP A 32 15.44 -0.57 15.50
CA ASP A 32 16.32 -1.73 15.52
C ASP A 32 15.57 -3.02 15.18
N ASP A 33 14.39 -3.23 15.76
CA ASP A 33 13.53 -4.37 15.42
C ASP A 33 13.09 -4.30 13.96
N ALA A 34 12.72 -3.11 13.50
CA ALA A 34 12.29 -2.90 12.13
C ALA A 34 13.42 -3.11 11.10
N ALA A 35 14.68 -2.85 11.48
CA ALA A 35 15.83 -3.13 10.62
C ALA A 35 16.08 -4.63 10.42
N GLN A 36 15.57 -5.48 11.31
CA GLN A 36 15.67 -6.94 11.21
C GLN A 36 14.51 -7.56 10.40
N VAL A 37 13.50 -6.77 10.05
CA VAL A 37 12.38 -7.28 9.24
C VAL A 37 12.85 -7.50 7.82
N ASP A 38 12.75 -8.75 7.35
CA ASP A 38 12.97 -9.07 5.94
C ASP A 38 11.78 -8.56 5.10
N HIS A 39 12.06 -7.62 4.21
CA HIS A 39 11.03 -7.01 3.36
C HIS A 39 10.57 -7.90 2.21
N SER A 40 11.30 -8.98 1.92
CA SER A 40 10.92 -9.99 0.93
C SER A 40 9.90 -10.99 1.47
N GLU A 41 9.87 -11.18 2.81
CA GLU A 41 9.01 -12.13 3.50
C GLU A 41 7.83 -11.43 4.19
N PRO A 42 6.67 -12.11 4.33
CA PRO A 42 5.53 -11.57 5.04
C PRO A 42 5.80 -11.44 6.54
N TRP A 43 5.32 -10.34 7.12
CA TRP A 43 5.45 -10.08 8.56
C TRP A 43 4.14 -10.35 9.31
N TYR A 44 4.24 -10.91 10.53
CA TYR A 44 3.09 -11.31 11.34
C TYR A 44 3.20 -10.82 12.77
N CYS A 45 2.07 -10.60 13.46
CA CYS A 45 2.06 -10.13 14.86
C CYS A 45 2.96 -10.95 15.78
N TYR A 46 3.04 -12.27 15.63
CA TYR A 46 3.87 -13.13 16.48
C TYR A 46 5.39 -12.90 16.31
N MET A 47 5.80 -12.17 15.29
CA MET A 47 7.18 -11.76 15.04
C MET A 47 7.53 -10.45 15.78
N ASN A 48 6.54 -9.80 16.41
CA ASN A 48 6.78 -8.60 17.21
C ASN A 48 7.54 -8.98 18.49
N THR A 49 8.60 -8.24 18.77
CA THR A 49 9.41 -8.38 19.99
C THR A 49 8.68 -7.89 21.24
N ASP A 50 7.69 -6.99 21.08
CA ASP A 50 6.84 -6.52 22.18
C ASP A 50 5.84 -7.62 22.59
N PRO A 51 5.95 -8.20 23.79
CA PRO A 51 5.06 -9.27 24.24
C PRO A 51 3.60 -8.83 24.41
N TRP A 52 3.32 -7.53 24.54
CA TRP A 52 1.97 -6.99 24.64
C TRP A 52 1.25 -6.95 23.31
N PHE A 53 1.98 -6.92 22.18
CA PHE A 53 1.44 -6.75 20.83
C PHE A 53 1.85 -7.86 19.84
N ASN A 54 2.37 -8.97 20.33
CA ASN A 54 2.84 -10.08 19.51
C ASN A 54 1.74 -11.10 19.12
N ASN A 55 0.46 -10.77 19.28
CA ASN A 55 -0.65 -11.67 18.99
C ASN A 55 -1.75 -10.98 18.19
N CYS A 56 -2.33 -11.70 17.22
CA CYS A 56 -3.42 -11.20 16.39
C CYS A 56 -4.74 -10.97 17.16
N SER A 57 -4.93 -11.58 18.33
CA SER A 57 -6.10 -11.35 19.18
C SER A 57 -6.07 -10.00 19.88
N VAL A 58 -4.88 -9.45 20.10
CA VAL A 58 -4.72 -8.13 20.74
C VAL A 58 -5.18 -7.03 19.79
N SER A 59 -5.81 -5.99 20.35
CA SER A 59 -6.24 -4.81 19.59
C SER A 59 -5.05 -4.17 18.87
N GLU A 60 -5.36 -3.42 17.82
CA GLU A 60 -4.37 -2.62 17.12
C GLU A 60 -3.86 -1.51 18.04
N GLU A 61 -2.57 -1.20 17.92
CA GLU A 61 -2.00 -0.05 18.61
C GLU A 61 -2.56 1.26 18.07
N TYR A 62 -2.56 2.29 18.90
CA TYR A 62 -3.03 3.60 18.49
C TYR A 62 -2.18 4.13 17.34
N PHE A 63 -2.84 4.47 16.27
CA PHE A 63 -2.24 5.02 15.06
C PHE A 63 -2.64 6.49 14.94
N PRO A 64 -1.71 7.44 15.11
CA PRO A 64 -2.02 8.85 15.02
C PRO A 64 -2.52 9.28 13.63
N GLU A 65 -3.36 10.30 13.59
CA GLU A 65 -3.83 10.86 12.33
C GLU A 65 -2.72 11.65 11.64
N GLU A 66 -2.60 11.51 10.32
CA GLU A 66 -1.61 12.21 9.50
C GLU A 66 -1.69 13.75 9.70
N SER A 67 -2.90 14.27 9.90
CA SER A 67 -3.14 15.69 10.14
C SER A 67 -2.56 16.21 11.47
N GLU A 68 -2.41 15.35 12.47
CA GLU A 68 -1.81 15.70 13.76
C GLU A 68 -0.30 15.88 13.62
N PHE A 69 0.34 15.02 12.85
CA PHE A 69 1.76 15.13 12.57
C PHE A 69 2.12 16.28 11.63
N ASN A 70 1.34 16.48 10.57
CA ASN A 70 1.58 17.54 9.61
C ASN A 70 1.59 18.95 10.25
N LYS A 71 0.72 19.17 11.25
CA LYS A 71 0.69 20.43 12.01
C LYS A 71 1.99 20.71 12.78
N ASN A 72 2.74 19.66 13.12
CA ASN A 72 3.99 19.73 13.88
C ASN A 72 5.23 19.58 12.97
N GLY A 73 5.10 19.68 11.66
CA GLY A 73 6.19 19.56 10.72
C GLY A 73 6.73 18.15 10.55
N PHE A 74 5.90 17.13 10.78
CA PHE A 74 6.24 15.74 10.53
C PHE A 74 5.40 15.17 9.39
N LYS A 75 5.93 14.19 8.69
CA LYS A 75 5.21 13.44 7.66
C LYS A 75 5.48 11.95 7.77
N TYR A 76 4.53 11.15 7.32
CA TYR A 76 4.77 9.74 7.12
C TYR A 76 5.60 9.51 5.86
N VAL A 77 6.59 8.63 5.95
CA VAL A 77 7.36 8.15 4.81
C VAL A 77 7.11 6.65 4.63
N TYR A 78 7.05 6.22 3.40
CA TYR A 78 6.62 4.90 3.00
C TYR A 78 7.79 4.11 2.43
N SER A 79 7.82 2.79 2.70
CA SER A 79 8.79 1.91 2.07
C SER A 79 8.45 1.69 0.61
N GLU A 80 9.45 1.62 -0.22
CA GLU A 80 9.30 1.24 -1.62
C GLU A 80 8.96 -0.24 -1.73
N PHE A 81 8.00 -0.55 -2.60
CA PHE A 81 7.71 -1.91 -3.00
C PHE A 81 8.58 -2.31 -4.19
N PRO A 82 9.15 -3.53 -4.20
CA PRO A 82 9.84 -4.03 -5.38
C PRO A 82 8.91 -4.07 -6.59
N ILE A 83 9.47 -3.81 -7.76
CA ILE A 83 8.75 -4.00 -9.03
C ILE A 83 8.24 -5.44 -9.16
N GLY A 84 7.07 -5.65 -9.75
CA GLY A 84 6.41 -6.97 -9.82
C GLY A 84 5.70 -7.39 -8.54
N SER A 85 5.68 -6.52 -7.50
CA SER A 85 4.91 -6.78 -6.30
C SER A 85 3.42 -6.87 -6.59
N LEU A 86 2.77 -7.91 -6.07
CA LEU A 86 1.33 -8.03 -6.07
C LEU A 86 0.79 -7.19 -4.91
N VAL A 87 -0.15 -6.30 -5.20
CA VAL A 87 -0.64 -5.28 -4.27
C VAL A 87 -2.17 -5.20 -4.23
N LEU A 88 -2.69 -4.62 -3.15
CA LEU A 88 -4.07 -4.17 -3.04
C LEU A 88 -4.10 -2.65 -3.04
N VAL A 89 -4.92 -2.10 -3.92
CA VAL A 89 -5.12 -0.66 -4.06
C VAL A 89 -6.46 -0.25 -3.49
N LYS A 90 -6.45 0.72 -2.60
CA LYS A 90 -7.68 1.33 -2.10
C LYS A 90 -8.13 2.44 -3.02
N MET A 91 -9.26 2.22 -3.67
CA MET A 91 -9.93 3.21 -4.50
C MET A 91 -11.24 3.68 -3.86
N ARG A 92 -11.63 4.94 -4.14
CA ARG A 92 -12.91 5.49 -3.67
C ARG A 92 -14.07 4.67 -4.24
N SER A 93 -15.02 4.28 -3.39
CA SER A 93 -16.25 3.56 -3.79
C SER A 93 -16.06 2.17 -4.41
N TRP A 94 -14.84 1.63 -4.40
CA TRP A 94 -14.52 0.28 -4.83
C TRP A 94 -14.00 -0.56 -3.66
N PRO A 95 -14.13 -1.91 -3.71
CA PRO A 95 -13.36 -2.76 -2.83
C PRO A 95 -11.87 -2.55 -3.08
N ARG A 96 -11.03 -2.99 -2.16
CA ARG A 96 -9.58 -2.97 -2.39
C ARG A 96 -9.26 -3.84 -3.60
N TRP A 97 -8.71 -3.23 -4.62
CA TRP A 97 -8.52 -3.88 -5.91
C TRP A 97 -7.11 -4.44 -6.07
N PRO A 98 -6.95 -5.71 -6.54
CA PRO A 98 -5.63 -6.27 -6.76
C PRO A 98 -4.97 -5.69 -7.99
N GLY A 99 -3.63 -5.55 -7.94
CA GLY A 99 -2.81 -5.07 -9.04
C GLY A 99 -1.36 -5.52 -8.91
N ILE A 100 -0.59 -5.27 -9.94
CA ILE A 100 0.86 -5.53 -10.01
C ILE A 100 1.58 -4.21 -10.21
N LEU A 101 2.66 -3.98 -9.48
CA LEU A 101 3.55 -2.86 -9.74
C LEU A 101 4.38 -3.14 -10.98
N CYS A 102 4.19 -2.35 -12.02
CA CYS A 102 4.85 -2.53 -13.32
C CYS A 102 5.31 -1.19 -13.89
N PRO A 103 6.23 -1.18 -14.84
CA PRO A 103 6.66 0.03 -15.51
C PRO A 103 5.51 0.70 -16.25
N ASP A 104 5.47 2.04 -16.19
CA ASP A 104 4.64 2.83 -17.09
C ASP A 104 5.21 2.72 -18.52
N PRO A 105 4.44 2.23 -19.49
CA PRO A 105 4.92 2.07 -20.86
C PRO A 105 5.38 3.38 -21.53
N LEU A 106 4.95 4.53 -21.03
CA LEU A 106 5.30 5.83 -21.58
C LEU A 106 6.72 6.26 -21.23
N ASN A 107 7.18 5.93 -20.02
CA ASN A 107 8.47 6.42 -19.50
C ASN A 107 9.33 5.35 -18.83
N GLY A 108 8.84 4.10 -18.71
CA GLY A 108 9.57 2.99 -18.10
C GLY A 108 9.70 3.08 -16.57
N GLN A 109 9.13 4.09 -15.92
CA GLN A 109 9.17 4.24 -14.49
C GLN A 109 8.00 3.50 -13.83
N TYR A 110 8.20 2.99 -12.61
CA TYR A 110 7.14 2.37 -11.81
C TYR A 110 6.96 3.05 -10.45
N VAL A 111 7.81 4.01 -10.11
CA VAL A 111 7.81 4.75 -8.85
C VAL A 111 8.13 6.21 -9.10
N THR A 112 7.46 7.09 -8.36
CA THR A 112 7.81 8.52 -8.26
C THR A 112 8.19 8.85 -6.84
N TYR A 113 8.99 9.91 -6.67
CA TYR A 113 9.47 10.38 -5.39
C TYR A 113 9.05 11.83 -5.17
N ASP A 114 8.78 12.18 -3.92
CA ASP A 114 8.56 13.55 -3.51
C ASP A 114 9.87 14.37 -3.51
N LEU A 115 9.77 15.68 -3.20
CA LEU A 115 10.92 16.56 -3.17
C LEU A 115 12.01 16.17 -2.16
N ASP A 116 11.64 15.40 -1.13
CA ASP A 116 12.56 14.93 -0.09
C ASP A 116 13.13 13.53 -0.43
N GLY A 117 12.81 12.97 -1.60
CA GLY A 117 13.30 11.68 -2.07
C GLY A 117 12.57 10.48 -1.48
N TYR A 118 11.37 10.65 -0.92
CA TYR A 118 10.53 9.55 -0.43
C TYR A 118 9.49 9.14 -1.48
N VAL A 119 9.10 7.85 -1.45
CA VAL A 119 8.11 7.32 -2.38
C VAL A 119 6.80 8.09 -2.28
N GLU A 120 6.33 8.60 -3.42
CA GLU A 120 5.08 9.33 -3.54
C GLU A 120 3.98 8.48 -4.20
N SER A 121 4.29 7.87 -5.37
CA SER A 121 3.34 7.07 -6.12
C SER A 121 4.00 5.87 -6.79
N ASN A 122 3.19 4.86 -7.10
CA ASN A 122 3.60 3.72 -7.91
C ASN A 122 2.67 3.55 -9.12
N HIS A 123 3.23 3.09 -10.23
CA HIS A 123 2.44 2.68 -11.38
C HIS A 123 1.95 1.24 -11.20
N VAL A 124 0.65 1.04 -11.38
CA VAL A 124 -0.06 -0.21 -11.11
C VAL A 124 -0.82 -0.66 -12.34
N GLU A 125 -0.68 -1.92 -12.71
CA GLU A 125 -1.62 -2.61 -13.57
C GLU A 125 -2.68 -3.30 -12.70
N PHE A 126 -3.94 -2.89 -12.83
CA PHE A 126 -5.08 -3.45 -12.10
C PHE A 126 -5.54 -4.72 -12.78
N LEU A 127 -5.67 -5.80 -12.01
CA LEU A 127 -6.07 -7.11 -12.49
C LEU A 127 -7.57 -7.22 -12.74
N GLY A 128 -7.98 -8.22 -13.49
CA GLY A 128 -9.36 -8.50 -13.90
C GLY A 128 -9.54 -8.28 -15.40
N ASP A 129 -10.76 -8.41 -15.88
CA ASP A 129 -11.08 -8.32 -17.31
C ASP A 129 -12.08 -7.19 -17.56
N PRO A 130 -11.66 -6.12 -18.30
CA PRO A 130 -10.33 -5.86 -18.83
C PRO A 130 -9.34 -5.36 -17.77
N HIS A 131 -8.03 -5.50 -18.03
CA HIS A 131 -6.98 -4.83 -17.26
C HIS A 131 -7.03 -3.32 -17.51
N SER A 132 -6.58 -2.58 -16.50
CA SER A 132 -6.36 -1.13 -16.60
C SER A 132 -5.10 -0.76 -15.82
N ARG A 133 -4.59 0.45 -16.00
CA ARG A 133 -3.38 0.90 -15.32
C ARG A 133 -3.46 2.35 -14.90
N GLY A 134 -2.62 2.72 -13.97
CA GLY A 134 -2.51 4.10 -13.53
C GLY A 134 -1.55 4.30 -12.39
N TRP A 135 -1.22 5.56 -12.15
CA TRP A 135 -0.42 6.00 -11.02
C TRP A 135 -1.27 6.09 -9.76
N VAL A 136 -0.77 5.54 -8.67
CA VAL A 136 -1.47 5.47 -7.39
C VAL A 136 -0.56 5.98 -6.29
N ALA A 137 -1.05 6.94 -5.50
CA ALA A 137 -0.31 7.42 -4.35
C ALA A 137 -0.03 6.26 -3.36
N VAL A 138 1.21 6.16 -2.91
CA VAL A 138 1.71 5.03 -2.11
C VAL A 138 0.86 4.76 -0.87
N LYS A 139 0.27 5.79 -0.27
CA LYS A 139 -0.63 5.66 0.90
C LYS A 139 -1.92 4.85 0.64
N TYR A 140 -2.24 4.57 -0.61
CA TYR A 140 -3.40 3.74 -1.00
C TYR A 140 -3.00 2.33 -1.43
N ILE A 141 -1.73 1.98 -1.36
CA ILE A 141 -1.18 0.70 -1.77
C ILE A 141 -0.81 -0.12 -0.53
N SER A 142 -1.16 -1.39 -0.54
CA SER A 142 -0.71 -2.37 0.45
C SER A 142 -0.28 -3.66 -0.24
N ARG A 143 0.52 -4.50 0.41
CA ARG A 143 0.85 -5.83 -0.13
C ARG A 143 -0.41 -6.67 -0.28
N TYR A 144 -0.46 -7.48 -1.32
CA TYR A 144 -1.51 -8.48 -1.47
C TYR A 144 -1.27 -9.61 -0.44
N PRO A 145 -2.23 -9.90 0.46
CA PRO A 145 -2.05 -10.90 1.49
C PRO A 145 -2.15 -12.32 0.93
N SER A 146 -1.55 -13.29 1.60
CA SER A 146 -1.61 -14.71 1.24
C SER A 146 -3.04 -15.28 1.22
N SER A 147 -3.96 -14.66 1.95
CA SER A 147 -5.38 -15.01 1.98
C SER A 147 -6.21 -13.75 2.13
N ILE A 148 -7.18 -13.56 1.26
CA ILE A 148 -8.08 -12.41 1.28
C ILE A 148 -9.53 -12.88 1.40
N LYS A 149 -10.29 -12.26 2.31
CA LYS A 149 -11.75 -12.36 2.34
C LYS A 149 -12.31 -11.32 1.38
N PRO A 150 -13.07 -11.72 0.33
CA PRO A 150 -13.65 -10.76 -0.60
C PRO A 150 -14.52 -9.74 0.12
N GLU A 151 -14.28 -8.45 -0.12
CA GLU A 151 -15.17 -7.40 0.37
C GLU A 151 -16.54 -7.52 -0.32
N GLN A 152 -17.61 -7.13 0.40
CA GLN A 152 -18.95 -7.14 -0.17
C GLN A 152 -19.06 -6.06 -1.25
N CYS A 153 -19.25 -6.47 -2.50
CA CYS A 153 -19.40 -5.59 -3.64
C CYS A 153 -20.66 -5.96 -4.44
N LYS A 154 -21.74 -5.18 -4.28
CA LYS A 154 -23.02 -5.49 -4.93
C LYS A 154 -23.01 -5.27 -6.45
N ARG A 155 -22.44 -4.15 -6.93
CA ARG A 155 -22.56 -3.74 -8.36
C ARG A 155 -21.46 -4.28 -9.27
N LYS A 156 -20.28 -4.64 -8.76
CA LYS A 156 -19.11 -5.03 -9.55
C LYS A 156 -18.56 -6.41 -9.15
N LYS A 157 -19.42 -7.25 -8.56
CA LYS A 157 -19.08 -8.55 -7.97
C LYS A 157 -18.34 -9.46 -8.96
N LYS A 158 -18.77 -9.51 -10.21
CA LYS A 158 -18.14 -10.38 -11.24
C LYS A 158 -16.71 -9.93 -11.55
N TRP A 159 -16.50 -8.64 -11.81
CA TRP A 159 -15.18 -8.09 -12.12
C TRP A 159 -14.21 -8.25 -10.96
N TYR A 160 -14.68 -7.93 -9.74
CA TYR A 160 -13.87 -8.08 -8.53
C TYR A 160 -13.49 -9.54 -8.26
N LYS A 161 -14.43 -10.47 -8.47
CA LYS A 161 -14.16 -11.89 -8.34
C LYS A 161 -13.09 -12.36 -9.34
N ASN A 162 -13.20 -11.96 -10.61
CA ASN A 162 -12.21 -12.27 -11.64
C ASN A 162 -10.83 -11.73 -11.26
N ALA A 163 -10.75 -10.48 -10.81
CA ALA A 163 -9.50 -9.86 -10.39
C ALA A 163 -8.85 -10.60 -9.20
N LEU A 164 -9.64 -11.03 -8.22
CA LEU A 164 -9.14 -11.82 -7.07
C LEU A 164 -8.70 -13.23 -7.50
N GLU A 165 -9.43 -13.89 -8.40
CA GLU A 165 -9.05 -15.21 -8.92
C GLU A 165 -7.73 -15.14 -9.68
N GLU A 166 -7.53 -14.11 -10.46
CA GLU A 166 -6.28 -13.83 -11.16
C GLU A 166 -5.14 -13.56 -10.17
N ALA A 167 -5.33 -12.64 -9.22
CA ALA A 167 -4.35 -12.33 -8.20
C ALA A 167 -3.92 -13.57 -7.39
N ASN A 168 -4.88 -14.43 -7.03
CA ASN A 168 -4.59 -15.67 -6.29
C ASN A 168 -3.74 -16.65 -7.11
N LYS A 169 -3.92 -16.70 -8.44
CA LYS A 169 -3.05 -17.49 -9.31
C LYS A 169 -1.63 -16.91 -9.34
N LEU A 170 -1.54 -15.58 -9.38
CA LEU A 170 -0.26 -14.87 -9.46
C LEU A 170 0.55 -14.92 -8.16
N LEU A 171 -0.05 -15.28 -7.02
CA LEU A 171 0.68 -15.50 -5.75
C LEU A 171 1.76 -16.58 -5.87
N ALA A 172 1.55 -17.59 -6.72
CA ALA A 172 2.52 -18.68 -6.92
C ALA A 172 3.77 -18.28 -7.71
N PHE A 173 3.78 -17.10 -8.34
CA PHE A 173 4.84 -16.65 -9.22
C PHE A 173 5.74 -15.63 -8.53
N SER A 174 7.02 -15.62 -8.93
CA SER A 174 7.96 -14.58 -8.48
C SER A 174 7.60 -13.20 -9.04
N PRO A 175 8.11 -12.11 -8.47
CA PRO A 175 7.86 -10.77 -9.00
C PRO A 175 8.23 -10.60 -10.48
N LEU A 176 9.34 -11.20 -10.91
CA LEU A 176 9.78 -11.14 -12.33
C LEU A 176 8.81 -11.88 -13.26
N GLN A 177 8.37 -13.08 -12.87
CA GLN A 177 7.39 -13.83 -13.66
C GLN A 177 6.05 -13.10 -13.76
N ARG A 178 5.64 -12.38 -12.71
CA ARG A 178 4.43 -11.55 -12.76
C ARG A 178 4.55 -10.40 -13.76
N LEU A 179 5.73 -9.79 -13.88
CA LEU A 179 5.99 -8.74 -14.89
C LEU A 179 5.85 -9.27 -16.30
N GLU A 180 6.34 -10.49 -16.58
CA GLU A 180 6.18 -11.15 -17.88
C GLU A 180 4.71 -11.42 -18.23
N MET A 181 3.85 -11.53 -17.20
CA MET A 181 2.41 -11.76 -17.36
C MET A 181 1.57 -10.47 -17.43
N CYS A 182 2.19 -9.29 -17.26
CA CYS A 182 1.49 -8.01 -17.38
C CYS A 182 1.00 -7.82 -18.82
N GLN A 183 -0.30 -7.81 -19.02
CA GLN A 183 -0.92 -7.77 -20.36
C GLN A 183 -0.75 -6.43 -21.07
N LEU A 184 -0.63 -5.34 -20.30
CA LEU A 184 -0.55 -3.99 -20.85
C LEU A 184 0.89 -3.51 -21.09
N SER A 185 1.89 -4.22 -20.61
CA SER A 185 3.29 -3.86 -20.84
C SER A 185 3.80 -4.26 -22.24
N GLU A 186 3.17 -5.25 -22.90
CA GLU A 186 3.57 -5.70 -24.24
C GLU A 186 2.87 -4.98 -25.40
N ASN A 187 1.74 -4.30 -25.16
CA ASN A 187 0.91 -3.68 -26.20
C ASN A 187 1.10 -2.15 -26.33
N GLY A 188 2.30 -1.64 -26.12
CA GLY A 188 2.63 -0.20 -26.16
C GLY A 188 2.58 0.45 -27.56
N ALA A 189 1.86 -0.10 -28.55
CA ALA A 189 1.72 0.47 -29.90
C ALA A 189 0.27 0.60 -30.38
N GLY A 190 -0.71 0.62 -29.48
CA GLY A 190 -2.11 0.83 -29.82
C GLY A 190 -2.63 2.11 -29.18
N VAL A 191 -2.73 3.17 -29.98
CA VAL A 191 -3.45 4.40 -29.64
C VAL A 191 -4.90 4.03 -29.29
N LEU A 192 -5.25 4.09 -28.02
CA LEU A 192 -6.65 4.18 -27.62
C LEU A 192 -6.87 5.60 -27.11
N GLU A 193 -7.58 6.34 -27.96
CA GLU A 193 -8.10 7.65 -27.64
C GLU A 193 -8.89 7.62 -26.34
N ASP A 194 -8.46 8.50 -25.51
CA ASP A 194 -8.98 9.01 -24.27
C ASP A 194 -10.51 9.15 -24.20
N LYS A 195 -11.09 8.67 -23.11
CA LYS A 195 -12.20 9.30 -22.39
C LYS A 195 -12.21 8.84 -20.93
N THR A 196 -11.31 9.34 -20.15
CA THR A 196 -11.49 9.40 -18.68
C THR A 196 -11.06 10.78 -18.21
N GLU A 197 -12.05 11.64 -18.08
CA GLU A 197 -11.93 12.89 -17.33
C GLU A 197 -11.46 12.54 -15.90
N ALA A 198 -10.20 12.78 -15.66
CA ALA A 198 -9.64 12.86 -14.31
C ALA A 198 -10.12 14.19 -13.73
N SER A 199 -11.31 14.22 -13.14
CA SER A 199 -11.73 15.32 -12.31
C SER A 199 -10.86 15.35 -11.06
N ASN A 200 -10.00 16.34 -10.98
CA ASN A 200 -9.36 16.82 -9.78
C ASN A 200 -10.43 17.34 -8.81
N ASP A 201 -11.03 16.47 -8.04
CA ASP A 201 -11.85 16.85 -6.90
C ASP A 201 -11.24 16.34 -5.62
N THR A 202 -10.47 17.24 -5.01
CA THR A 202 -10.01 17.18 -3.64
C THR A 202 -11.22 17.37 -2.71
N VAL A 203 -12.03 16.34 -2.49
CA VAL A 203 -13.03 16.35 -1.43
C VAL A 203 -12.62 15.38 -0.34
N VAL A 204 -12.11 15.96 0.71
CA VAL A 204 -11.78 15.31 1.98
C VAL A 204 -13.06 14.77 2.62
N SER A 205 -13.33 13.50 2.44
CA SER A 205 -14.31 12.76 3.24
C SER A 205 -13.62 12.25 4.51
N LYS A 206 -14.08 12.73 5.68
CA LYS A 206 -13.60 12.43 7.04
C LYS A 206 -13.87 10.98 7.50
N ARG A 207 -13.55 9.97 6.69
CA ARG A 207 -13.46 8.59 7.20
C ARG A 207 -11.99 8.24 7.31
N ARG A 208 -11.57 7.82 8.52
CA ARG A 208 -10.21 7.33 8.82
C ARG A 208 -9.73 6.38 7.73
N VAL A 209 -8.95 6.90 6.79
CA VAL A 209 -8.29 6.11 5.76
C VAL A 209 -6.92 5.79 6.32
N ARG A 210 -6.76 4.64 6.95
CA ARG A 210 -5.44 4.17 7.35
C ARG A 210 -4.69 3.78 6.09
N PRO A 211 -3.46 4.26 5.90
CA PRO A 211 -2.62 3.77 4.83
C PRO A 211 -2.34 2.29 5.04
N TYR A 212 -2.47 1.50 4.01
CA TYR A 212 -2.19 0.07 4.02
C TYR A 212 -0.80 -0.14 3.46
N LEU A 213 0.20 -0.01 4.32
CA LEU A 213 1.58 -0.22 3.93
C LEU A 213 2.27 -1.16 4.90
N LEU A 214 3.24 -1.86 4.38
CA LEU A 214 4.03 -2.76 5.17
C LEU A 214 4.84 -2.04 6.24
N LYS A 215 5.31 -0.83 5.91
CA LYS A 215 6.21 -0.09 6.77
C LYS A 215 6.20 1.39 6.45
N TYR A 216 6.09 2.24 7.45
CA TYR A 216 6.38 3.65 7.31
C TYR A 216 6.97 4.22 8.60
N LYS A 217 7.71 5.29 8.46
CA LYS A 217 8.43 5.99 9.52
C LYS A 217 8.04 7.45 9.55
N LEU A 218 7.90 8.01 10.75
CA LEU A 218 7.73 9.43 10.91
C LEU A 218 9.07 10.16 10.66
N LYS A 219 9.04 11.18 9.84
CA LYS A 219 10.19 12.03 9.56
C LYS A 219 9.82 13.50 9.76
N ARG A 220 10.78 14.32 10.19
CA ARG A 220 10.62 15.77 10.18
C ARG A 220 10.63 16.24 8.73
N SER A 221 9.65 17.06 8.36
CA SER A 221 9.68 17.72 7.05
C SER A 221 10.89 18.65 6.98
N ILE A 222 11.60 18.60 5.88
CA ILE A 222 12.69 19.54 5.61
C ILE A 222 12.04 20.86 5.18
N PRO A 223 12.44 22.02 5.75
CA PRO A 223 11.84 23.31 5.46
C PRO A 223 12.09 23.76 4.01
#